data_22624d06b59d2930efc2b7b388c496a8
#
_entry.id   22624d06b59d2930efc2b7b388c496a8
#
_cell.length_a   1.000
_cell.length_b   1.000
_cell.length_c   1.000
_cell.angle_alpha   90.00
_cell.angle_beta   90.00
_cell.angle_gamma   90.00
#
_symmetry.space_group_name_H-M   'P 1'
#
loop_
_entity.id
_entity.type
_entity.pdbx_description
1 polymer ?
#
loop_
_entity_poly.entity_id
_entity_poly.type
_entity_poly.pdbx_seq_one_letter_code
_entity_poly.pdbx_strand_id
1 'polypeptide(L)'
;MLDVAIIGCGVIGAAAAYELSHYPLQTAIFEAENDVADCTTKANSAILHAGYDPEPGTRMARLNVEGSALAKEICARLDVPYLQCGSLVLALSPEELPHLQKLYENGIANGVPGIRLLSAEETLAMEPNLAPTVVGALYAPSAAIVSPWEFALAMAEVAVRNGVELHRSCPVTRIEKTAGGWALTTPSGIVETRYIINAAGISAQAVHDMAAPHKFTIQPTRGEYYLLDKSEGSRVHHVIFQCPNENGKGVLVAP
;
A
#
# COMPACT_ATOMS: atom_id res chain seq x y z
N MET A 1 -28.53 13.77 -3.18
CA MET A 1 -28.07 12.38 -3.47
C MET A 1 -26.67 12.48 -4.04
N LEU A 2 -25.71 11.78 -3.46
CA LEU A 2 -24.33 11.74 -3.95
C LEU A 2 -24.21 10.91 -5.24
N ASP A 3 -23.23 11.22 -6.07
CA ASP A 3 -22.81 10.32 -7.14
C ASP A 3 -22.01 9.16 -6.59
N VAL A 4 -21.05 9.43 -5.69
CA VAL A 4 -20.17 8.41 -5.10
C VAL A 4 -20.03 8.62 -3.59
N ALA A 5 -20.24 7.56 -2.82
CA ALA A 5 -19.86 7.46 -1.40
C ALA A 5 -18.65 6.56 -1.25
N ILE A 6 -17.58 7.05 -0.63
CA ILE A 6 -16.37 6.29 -0.32
C ILE A 6 -16.41 5.93 1.17
N ILE A 7 -16.32 4.64 1.50
CA ILE A 7 -16.32 4.16 2.88
C ILE A 7 -14.88 3.84 3.30
N GLY A 8 -14.36 4.64 4.22
CA GLY A 8 -12.98 4.60 4.71
C GLY A 8 -12.08 5.63 4.04
N CYS A 9 -11.23 6.29 4.82
CA CYS A 9 -10.25 7.29 4.38
C CYS A 9 -8.81 6.87 4.71
N GLY A 10 -8.50 5.57 4.59
CA GLY A 10 -7.13 5.09 4.44
C GLY A 10 -6.57 5.46 3.06
N VAL A 11 -5.34 5.03 2.75
CA VAL A 11 -4.66 5.37 1.48
C VAL A 11 -5.51 5.03 0.24
N ILE A 12 -6.28 3.95 0.26
CA ILE A 12 -7.13 3.55 -0.89
C ILE A 12 -8.30 4.51 -1.05
N GLY A 13 -9.01 4.85 0.05
CA GLY A 13 -10.13 5.79 -0.01
C GLY A 13 -9.69 7.20 -0.35
N ALA A 14 -8.56 7.66 0.22
CA ALA A 14 -7.95 8.95 -0.09
C ALA A 14 -7.54 9.05 -1.57
N ALA A 15 -6.90 7.99 -2.12
CA ALA A 15 -6.53 7.94 -3.53
C ALA A 15 -7.77 7.95 -4.45
N ALA A 16 -8.81 7.17 -4.11
CA ALA A 16 -10.05 7.17 -4.88
C ALA A 16 -10.72 8.55 -4.87
N ALA A 17 -10.76 9.22 -3.70
CA ALA A 17 -11.31 10.56 -3.58
C ALA A 17 -10.49 11.58 -4.38
N TYR A 18 -9.14 11.50 -4.30
CA TYR A 18 -8.23 12.35 -5.07
C TYR A 18 -8.52 12.23 -6.56
N GLU A 19 -8.58 11.03 -7.11
CA GLU A 19 -8.86 10.82 -8.53
C GLU A 19 -10.26 11.31 -8.91
N LEU A 20 -11.29 11.00 -8.12
CA LEU A 20 -12.65 11.43 -8.39
C LEU A 20 -12.84 12.94 -8.28
N SER A 21 -12.03 13.63 -7.48
CA SER A 21 -12.08 15.10 -7.32
C SER A 21 -11.73 15.88 -8.57
N HIS A 22 -11.15 15.23 -9.58
CA HIS A 22 -10.90 15.84 -10.90
C HIS A 22 -12.13 15.86 -11.83
N TYR A 23 -13.25 15.27 -11.40
CA TYR A 23 -14.47 15.17 -12.18
C TYR A 23 -15.63 15.94 -11.49
N PRO A 24 -16.62 16.43 -12.22
CA PRO A 24 -17.77 17.15 -11.64
C PRO A 24 -18.75 16.17 -10.98
N LEU A 25 -18.31 15.45 -9.95
CA LEU A 25 -19.08 14.47 -9.20
C LEU A 25 -19.33 14.95 -7.77
N GLN A 26 -20.54 14.69 -7.27
CA GLN A 26 -20.88 14.89 -5.86
C GLN A 26 -20.34 13.67 -5.09
N THR A 27 -19.17 13.80 -4.49
CA THR A 27 -18.46 12.73 -3.79
C THR A 27 -18.34 13.03 -2.30
N ALA A 28 -18.56 12.03 -1.45
CA ALA A 28 -18.32 12.13 -0.01
C ALA A 28 -17.52 10.91 0.50
N ILE A 29 -16.69 11.14 1.50
CA ILE A 29 -15.94 10.12 2.25
C ILE A 29 -16.57 9.98 3.64
N PHE A 30 -16.80 8.75 4.07
CA PHE A 30 -17.29 8.40 5.41
C PHE A 30 -16.20 7.61 6.13
N GLU A 31 -15.50 8.27 7.07
CA GLU A 31 -14.43 7.67 7.88
C GLU A 31 -14.97 7.38 9.28
N ALA A 32 -14.74 6.14 9.74
CA ALA A 32 -15.22 5.70 11.04
C ALA A 32 -14.43 6.32 12.20
N GLU A 33 -13.13 6.50 11.99
CA GLU A 33 -12.23 7.07 12.98
C GLU A 33 -12.32 8.61 13.04
N ASN A 34 -11.69 9.18 14.06
CA ASN A 34 -11.69 10.63 14.24
C ASN A 34 -10.71 11.37 13.32
N ASP A 35 -9.86 10.64 12.60
CA ASP A 35 -8.92 11.18 11.62
C ASP A 35 -8.73 10.24 10.43
N VAL A 36 -8.15 10.76 9.34
CA VAL A 36 -7.82 9.99 8.15
C VAL A 36 -6.56 9.15 8.39
N ALA A 37 -6.42 8.06 7.63
CA ALA A 37 -5.26 7.16 7.68
C ALA A 37 -4.98 6.52 9.06
N ASP A 38 -5.91 6.55 9.99
CA ASP A 38 -5.69 6.19 11.41
C ASP A 38 -5.66 4.68 11.71
N CYS A 39 -5.75 3.83 10.70
CA CYS A 39 -5.67 2.37 10.83
C CYS A 39 -4.41 1.80 10.18
N THR A 40 -4.56 0.81 9.29
CA THR A 40 -3.46 0.11 8.62
C THR A 40 -2.54 1.05 7.82
N THR A 41 -3.06 2.16 7.32
CA THR A 41 -2.27 3.13 6.53
C THR A 41 -1.14 3.77 7.33
N LYS A 42 -1.32 4.07 8.61
CA LYS A 42 -0.25 4.61 9.46
C LYS A 42 0.68 3.53 10.04
N ALA A 43 0.26 2.27 10.02
CA ALA A 43 0.92 1.16 10.72
C ALA A 43 1.34 0.07 9.72
N ASN A 44 2.35 0.37 8.92
CA ASN A 44 2.94 -0.54 7.94
C ASN A 44 4.44 -0.21 7.75
N SER A 45 5.11 -0.93 6.86
CA SER A 45 6.54 -0.78 6.58
C SER A 45 6.90 0.39 5.66
N ALA A 46 5.94 1.21 5.26
CA ALA A 46 6.16 2.39 4.41
C ALA A 46 6.76 2.12 3.01
N ILE A 47 6.76 0.86 2.56
CA ILE A 47 7.45 0.43 1.35
C ILE A 47 6.53 0.49 0.13
N LEU A 48 7.02 1.13 -0.92
CA LEU A 48 6.52 1.02 -2.28
C LEU A 48 7.30 -0.09 -2.98
N HIS A 49 6.69 -1.27 -3.07
CA HIS A 49 7.30 -2.46 -3.66
C HIS A 49 7.49 -2.31 -5.17
N ALA A 50 8.59 -2.84 -5.70
CA ALA A 50 8.94 -2.74 -7.11
C ALA A 50 8.05 -3.58 -8.05
N GLY A 51 7.48 -4.71 -7.55
CA GLY A 51 6.57 -5.55 -8.33
C GLY A 51 7.11 -6.91 -8.76
N TYR A 52 8.21 -7.39 -8.17
CA TYR A 52 8.78 -8.70 -8.48
C TYR A 52 8.12 -9.88 -7.74
N ASP A 53 7.44 -9.62 -6.62
CA ASP A 53 6.84 -10.65 -5.75
C ASP A 53 5.53 -11.22 -6.34
N PRO A 54 4.61 -10.42 -6.91
CA PRO A 54 3.36 -10.95 -7.45
C PRO A 54 3.55 -11.82 -8.69
N GLU A 55 2.72 -12.85 -8.80
CA GLU A 55 2.66 -13.77 -9.94
C GLU A 55 2.43 -13.01 -11.26
N PRO A 56 3.25 -13.24 -12.30
CA PRO A 56 3.07 -12.61 -13.61
C PRO A 56 1.69 -12.85 -14.22
N GLY A 57 1.17 -11.83 -14.94
CA GLY A 57 -0.16 -11.88 -15.55
C GLY A 57 -1.32 -11.61 -14.60
N THR A 58 -1.09 -11.48 -13.29
CA THR A 58 -2.12 -11.12 -12.33
C THR A 58 -2.39 -9.61 -12.30
N ARG A 59 -3.59 -9.24 -11.85
CA ARG A 59 -3.92 -7.84 -11.61
C ARG A 59 -3.01 -7.20 -10.55
N MET A 60 -2.61 -7.99 -9.54
CA MET A 60 -1.70 -7.54 -8.49
C MET A 60 -0.33 -7.15 -9.07
N ALA A 61 0.24 -7.97 -9.96
CA ALA A 61 1.53 -7.69 -10.61
C ALA A 61 1.47 -6.37 -11.39
N ARG A 62 0.47 -6.23 -12.27
CA ARG A 62 0.28 -5.03 -13.07
C ARG A 62 0.13 -3.78 -12.21
N LEU A 63 -0.81 -3.80 -11.25
CA LEU A 63 -1.09 -2.63 -10.41
C LEU A 63 0.06 -2.30 -9.45
N ASN A 64 0.89 -3.27 -9.07
CA ASN A 64 2.06 -3.01 -8.23
C ASN A 64 3.11 -2.18 -9.00
N VAL A 65 3.45 -2.56 -10.24
CA VAL A 65 4.41 -1.83 -11.07
C VAL A 65 3.88 -0.45 -11.47
N GLU A 66 2.63 -0.39 -11.96
CA GLU A 66 1.98 0.88 -12.32
C GLU A 66 1.88 1.81 -11.11
N GLY A 67 1.46 1.29 -9.94
CA GLY A 67 1.32 2.05 -8.71
C GLY A 67 2.64 2.57 -8.16
N SER A 68 3.73 1.80 -8.26
CA SER A 68 5.07 2.25 -7.87
C SER A 68 5.54 3.45 -8.70
N ALA A 69 5.33 3.42 -10.02
CA ALA A 69 5.66 4.55 -10.89
C ALA A 69 4.78 5.78 -10.60
N LEU A 70 3.45 5.56 -10.49
CA LEU A 70 2.48 6.62 -10.22
C LEU A 70 2.69 7.29 -8.86
N ALA A 71 3.02 6.52 -7.82
CA ALA A 71 3.27 7.05 -6.49
C ALA A 71 4.43 8.06 -6.47
N LYS A 72 5.48 7.83 -7.25
CA LYS A 72 6.59 8.79 -7.39
C LYS A 72 6.11 10.14 -7.92
N GLU A 73 5.25 10.12 -8.95
CA GLU A 73 4.69 11.33 -9.56
C GLU A 73 3.76 12.07 -8.58
N ILE A 74 2.89 11.33 -7.91
CA ILE A 74 1.93 11.90 -6.96
C ILE A 74 2.69 12.49 -5.76
N CYS A 75 3.68 11.79 -5.20
CA CYS A 75 4.49 12.30 -4.09
C CYS A 75 5.19 13.62 -4.47
N ALA A 76 5.78 13.69 -5.67
CA ALA A 76 6.41 14.92 -6.15
C ALA A 76 5.40 16.06 -6.34
N ARG A 77 4.19 15.76 -6.83
CA ARG A 77 3.12 16.75 -7.04
C ARG A 77 2.53 17.27 -5.74
N LEU A 78 2.43 16.42 -4.72
CA LEU A 78 1.79 16.71 -3.44
C LEU A 78 2.78 17.05 -2.32
N ASP A 79 4.07 17.16 -2.63
CA ASP A 79 5.16 17.45 -1.67
C ASP A 79 5.21 16.42 -0.52
N VAL A 80 5.01 15.14 -0.84
CA VAL A 80 5.08 14.04 0.12
C VAL A 80 6.50 13.47 0.13
N PRO A 81 7.11 13.26 1.32
CA PRO A 81 8.42 12.64 1.42
C PRO A 81 8.48 11.27 0.72
N TYR A 82 9.42 11.15 -0.22
CA TYR A 82 9.63 9.96 -1.04
C TYR A 82 11.13 9.70 -1.19
N LEU A 83 11.60 8.51 -0.83
CA LEU A 83 12.99 8.11 -0.98
C LEU A 83 13.08 6.83 -1.82
N GLN A 84 13.59 6.95 -3.04
CA GLN A 84 13.90 5.80 -3.91
C GLN A 84 15.22 5.19 -3.48
N CYS A 85 15.19 4.37 -2.44
CA CYS A 85 16.37 3.70 -1.90
C CYS A 85 16.64 2.32 -2.53
N GLY A 86 15.70 1.80 -3.32
CA GLY A 86 15.79 0.43 -3.82
C GLY A 86 15.53 -0.62 -2.74
N SER A 87 15.49 -1.88 -3.14
CA SER A 87 15.35 -3.01 -2.22
C SER A 87 16.26 -4.18 -2.59
N LEU A 88 16.68 -4.93 -1.58
CA LEU A 88 17.45 -6.16 -1.68
C LEU A 88 16.65 -7.31 -1.07
N VAL A 89 16.50 -8.42 -1.78
CA VAL A 89 16.09 -9.71 -1.17
C VAL A 89 17.34 -10.54 -1.05
N LEU A 90 17.76 -10.88 0.19
CA LEU A 90 19.01 -11.56 0.46
C LEU A 90 18.85 -13.07 0.44
N ALA A 91 19.78 -13.79 -0.19
CA ALA A 91 20.01 -15.19 0.05
C ALA A 91 21.17 -15.35 1.06
N LEU A 92 20.92 -16.10 2.13
CA LEU A 92 21.90 -16.39 3.19
C LEU A 92 22.49 -17.80 3.06
N SER A 93 21.95 -18.60 2.13
CA SER A 93 22.47 -19.91 1.79
C SER A 93 22.32 -20.19 0.28
N PRO A 94 23.13 -21.12 -0.28
CA PRO A 94 23.01 -21.51 -1.69
C PRO A 94 21.64 -22.08 -2.07
N GLU A 95 20.94 -22.69 -1.13
CA GLU A 95 19.60 -23.28 -1.32
C GLU A 95 18.53 -22.20 -1.59
N GLU A 96 18.78 -20.96 -1.21
CA GLU A 96 17.87 -19.82 -1.43
C GLU A 96 18.06 -19.17 -2.81
N LEU A 97 19.18 -19.40 -3.49
CA LEU A 97 19.45 -18.81 -4.82
C LEU A 97 18.37 -19.13 -5.88
N PRO A 98 17.82 -20.35 -5.97
CA PRO A 98 16.71 -20.63 -6.89
C PRO A 98 15.48 -19.76 -6.64
N HIS A 99 15.22 -19.37 -5.39
CA HIS A 99 14.13 -18.47 -5.07
C HIS A 99 14.40 -17.05 -5.59
N LEU A 100 15.62 -16.54 -5.43
CA LEU A 100 15.99 -15.24 -6.02
C LEU A 100 15.86 -15.26 -7.54
N GLN A 101 16.25 -16.36 -8.19
CA GLN A 101 16.10 -16.54 -9.63
C GLN A 101 14.64 -16.45 -10.06
N LYS A 102 13.74 -17.12 -9.33
CA LYS A 102 12.29 -17.06 -9.59
C LYS A 102 11.74 -15.65 -9.43
N LEU A 103 12.11 -14.93 -8.37
CA LEU A 103 11.68 -13.54 -8.17
C LEU A 103 12.22 -12.61 -9.27
N TYR A 104 13.44 -12.85 -9.74
CA TYR A 104 14.02 -12.12 -10.87
C TYR A 104 13.20 -12.34 -12.15
N GLU A 105 12.88 -13.59 -12.48
CA GLU A 105 12.08 -13.95 -13.65
C GLU A 105 10.68 -13.32 -13.59
N ASN A 106 10.03 -13.36 -12.41
CA ASN A 106 8.77 -12.67 -12.18
C ASN A 106 8.91 -11.16 -12.41
N GLY A 107 9.97 -10.56 -11.86
CA GLY A 107 10.23 -9.13 -12.01
C GLY A 107 10.43 -8.69 -13.47
N ILE A 108 11.17 -9.48 -14.25
CA ILE A 108 11.32 -9.26 -15.69
C ILE A 108 9.97 -9.37 -16.40
N ALA A 109 9.19 -10.43 -16.12
CA ALA A 109 7.88 -10.66 -16.73
C ALA A 109 6.86 -9.56 -16.35
N ASN A 110 6.95 -9.02 -15.14
CA ASN A 110 6.11 -7.92 -14.64
C ASN A 110 6.56 -6.53 -15.13
N GLY A 111 7.75 -6.42 -15.76
CA GLY A 111 8.27 -5.16 -16.25
C GLY A 111 8.92 -4.28 -15.18
N VAL A 112 9.47 -4.88 -14.11
CA VAL A 112 10.18 -4.13 -13.04
C VAL A 112 11.46 -3.51 -13.60
N PRO A 113 11.61 -2.17 -13.57
CA PRO A 113 12.76 -1.51 -14.20
C PRO A 113 14.07 -1.80 -13.46
N GLY A 114 15.11 -2.16 -14.19
CA GLY A 114 16.48 -2.28 -13.67
C GLY A 114 16.71 -3.40 -12.66
N ILE A 115 15.77 -4.33 -12.49
CA ILE A 115 15.91 -5.49 -11.61
C ILE A 115 17.09 -6.36 -12.03
N ARG A 116 17.89 -6.83 -11.10
CA ARG A 116 19.06 -7.67 -11.35
C ARG A 116 19.43 -8.56 -10.18
N LEU A 117 20.08 -9.67 -10.45
CA LEU A 117 20.73 -10.51 -9.46
C LEU A 117 22.15 -9.96 -9.17
N LEU A 118 22.54 -10.01 -7.92
CA LEU A 118 23.84 -9.60 -7.43
C LEU A 118 24.59 -10.79 -6.85
N SER A 119 25.92 -10.81 -7.04
CA SER A 119 26.81 -11.69 -6.31
C SER A 119 26.90 -11.29 -4.84
N ALA A 120 27.52 -12.14 -4.01
CA ALA A 120 27.83 -11.82 -2.60
C ALA A 120 28.71 -10.57 -2.52
N GLU A 121 29.74 -10.47 -3.36
CA GLU A 121 30.68 -9.33 -3.39
C GLU A 121 29.95 -8.02 -3.73
N GLU A 122 29.13 -8.01 -4.79
CA GLU A 122 28.34 -6.84 -5.18
C GLU A 122 27.37 -6.43 -4.08
N THR A 123 26.72 -7.41 -3.43
CA THR A 123 25.76 -7.17 -2.35
C THR A 123 26.42 -6.52 -1.14
N LEU A 124 27.57 -7.07 -0.70
CA LEU A 124 28.33 -6.54 0.43
C LEU A 124 28.98 -5.18 0.11
N ALA A 125 29.32 -4.92 -1.15
CA ALA A 125 29.80 -3.59 -1.58
C ALA A 125 28.70 -2.53 -1.50
N MET A 126 27.41 -2.89 -1.78
CA MET A 126 26.26 -1.99 -1.66
C MET A 126 25.84 -1.79 -0.19
N GLU A 127 25.87 -2.84 0.63
CA GLU A 127 25.49 -2.84 2.04
C GLU A 127 26.57 -3.49 2.92
N PRO A 128 27.63 -2.73 3.30
CA PRO A 128 28.77 -3.26 4.01
C PRO A 128 28.47 -3.80 5.41
N ASN A 129 27.34 -3.41 6.00
CA ASN A 129 26.93 -3.84 7.34
C ASN A 129 26.14 -5.16 7.35
N LEU A 130 25.95 -5.79 6.19
CA LEU A 130 25.32 -7.11 6.12
C LEU A 130 26.25 -8.21 6.70
N ALA A 131 25.61 -9.30 7.13
CA ALA A 131 26.35 -10.47 7.60
C ALA A 131 27.19 -11.08 6.44
N PRO A 132 28.42 -11.55 6.71
CA PRO A 132 29.28 -12.15 5.68
C PRO A 132 28.75 -13.48 5.11
N THR A 133 27.67 -14.01 5.67
CA THR A 133 26.97 -15.22 5.20
C THR A 133 26.10 -14.97 3.96
N VAL A 134 25.95 -13.73 3.50
CA VAL A 134 25.21 -13.42 2.27
C VAL A 134 25.89 -14.07 1.07
N VAL A 135 25.13 -14.84 0.29
CA VAL A 135 25.61 -15.52 -0.92
C VAL A 135 25.14 -14.86 -2.21
N GLY A 136 24.20 -13.94 -2.13
CA GLY A 136 23.70 -13.15 -3.25
C GLY A 136 22.43 -12.38 -2.89
N ALA A 137 21.98 -11.54 -3.79
CA ALA A 137 20.73 -10.79 -3.62
C ALA A 137 19.98 -10.56 -4.94
N LEU A 138 18.69 -10.32 -4.84
CA LEU A 138 17.90 -9.68 -5.89
C LEU A 138 17.81 -8.18 -5.57
N TYR A 139 18.27 -7.35 -6.47
CA TYR A 139 18.19 -5.89 -6.37
C TYR A 139 17.11 -5.32 -7.26
N ALA A 140 16.22 -4.53 -6.68
CA ALA A 140 15.18 -3.79 -7.39
C ALA A 140 15.32 -2.28 -7.12
N PRO A 141 15.93 -1.51 -8.03
CA PRO A 141 16.25 -0.09 -7.84
C PRO A 141 15.01 0.81 -7.80
N SER A 142 13.87 0.36 -8.31
CA SER A 142 12.63 1.12 -8.35
C SER A 142 11.84 1.08 -7.03
N ALA A 143 12.22 0.22 -6.09
CA ALA A 143 11.60 0.21 -4.76
C ALA A 143 11.91 1.51 -4.00
N ALA A 144 10.96 1.95 -3.18
CA ALA A 144 11.07 3.20 -2.44
C ALA A 144 10.40 3.09 -1.07
N ILE A 145 10.64 4.09 -0.23
CA ILE A 145 9.85 4.33 0.98
C ILE A 145 9.13 5.67 0.88
N VAL A 146 7.98 5.76 1.52
CA VAL A 146 7.11 6.93 1.52
C VAL A 146 6.52 7.11 2.91
N SER A 147 6.23 8.36 3.33
CA SER A 147 5.40 8.58 4.51
C SER A 147 3.95 8.18 4.21
N PRO A 148 3.46 7.02 4.68
CA PRO A 148 2.18 6.49 4.20
C PRO A 148 0.97 7.33 4.69
N TRP A 149 1.06 7.90 5.89
CA TRP A 149 0.00 8.79 6.40
C TRP A 149 0.01 10.14 5.69
N GLU A 150 1.18 10.75 5.45
CA GLU A 150 1.28 12.02 4.70
C GLU A 150 0.79 11.83 3.26
N PHE A 151 1.10 10.68 2.65
CA PHE A 151 0.63 10.33 1.31
C PHE A 151 -0.90 10.26 1.24
N ALA A 152 -1.53 9.59 2.21
CA ALA A 152 -2.98 9.52 2.30
C ALA A 152 -3.61 10.87 2.64
N LEU A 153 -3.02 11.60 3.60
CA LEU A 153 -3.50 12.92 4.04
C LEU A 153 -3.46 13.93 2.90
N ALA A 154 -2.33 14.03 2.18
CA ALA A 154 -2.19 14.96 1.06
C ALA A 154 -3.22 14.73 -0.05
N MET A 155 -3.47 13.46 -0.40
CA MET A 155 -4.53 13.11 -1.36
C MET A 155 -5.93 13.49 -0.85
N ALA A 156 -6.22 13.20 0.43
CA ALA A 156 -7.51 13.56 1.04
C ALA A 156 -7.71 15.08 1.10
N GLU A 157 -6.68 15.85 1.47
CA GLU A 157 -6.74 17.32 1.50
C GLU A 157 -7.02 17.93 0.12
N VAL A 158 -6.36 17.43 -0.92
CA VAL A 158 -6.62 17.90 -2.29
C VAL A 158 -8.04 17.55 -2.71
N ALA A 159 -8.51 16.33 -2.40
CA ALA A 159 -9.89 15.94 -2.69
C ALA A 159 -10.90 16.89 -2.01
N VAL A 160 -10.69 17.22 -0.74
CA VAL A 160 -11.56 18.16 0.01
C VAL A 160 -11.50 19.57 -0.58
N ARG A 161 -10.31 20.07 -0.92
CA ARG A 161 -10.16 21.38 -1.59
C ARG A 161 -10.89 21.44 -2.93
N ASN A 162 -10.99 20.31 -3.63
CA ASN A 162 -11.72 20.18 -4.89
C ASN A 162 -13.23 19.89 -4.70
N GLY A 163 -13.74 19.91 -3.46
CA GLY A 163 -15.17 19.82 -3.16
C GLY A 163 -15.68 18.45 -2.73
N VAL A 164 -14.80 17.47 -2.47
CA VAL A 164 -15.20 16.21 -1.84
C VAL A 164 -15.54 16.46 -0.38
N GLU A 165 -16.71 16.00 0.08
CA GLU A 165 -17.08 16.08 1.49
C GLU A 165 -16.35 15.01 2.31
N LEU A 166 -15.79 15.36 3.48
CA LEU A 166 -15.16 14.42 4.40
C LEU A 166 -15.93 14.41 5.73
N HIS A 167 -16.51 13.26 6.06
CA HIS A 167 -17.21 13.02 7.33
C HIS A 167 -16.36 12.07 8.18
N ARG A 168 -15.73 12.60 9.24
CA ARG A 168 -14.96 11.85 10.24
C ARG A 168 -15.84 11.46 11.41
N SER A 169 -15.44 10.45 12.20
CA SER A 169 -16.26 9.86 13.28
C SER A 169 -17.67 9.50 12.76
N CYS A 170 -17.72 9.01 11.53
CA CYS A 170 -18.97 8.78 10.79
C CYS A 170 -19.01 7.35 10.21
N PRO A 171 -19.05 6.31 11.06
CA PRO A 171 -19.14 4.94 10.61
C PRO A 171 -20.44 4.68 9.83
N VAL A 172 -20.31 4.00 8.69
CA VAL A 172 -21.47 3.45 7.98
C VAL A 172 -21.87 2.14 8.67
N THR A 173 -23.09 2.08 9.20
CA THR A 173 -23.56 0.94 9.98
C THR A 173 -24.54 0.05 9.23
N ARG A 174 -25.13 0.54 8.13
CA ARG A 174 -26.06 -0.21 7.29
C ARG A 174 -26.04 0.32 5.87
N ILE A 175 -26.20 -0.57 4.90
CA ILE A 175 -26.29 -0.27 3.47
C ILE A 175 -27.53 -0.98 2.92
N GLU A 176 -28.42 -0.24 2.27
CA GLU A 176 -29.63 -0.77 1.67
C GLU A 176 -29.73 -0.34 0.22
N LYS A 177 -30.16 -1.26 -0.63
CA LYS A 177 -30.41 -0.96 -2.05
C LYS A 177 -31.70 -0.16 -2.19
N THR A 178 -31.67 0.90 -2.99
CA THR A 178 -32.81 1.73 -3.34
C THR A 178 -33.07 1.66 -4.85
N ALA A 179 -34.19 2.28 -5.32
CA ALA A 179 -34.50 2.37 -6.74
C ALA A 179 -33.42 3.16 -7.54
N GLY A 180 -32.76 4.13 -6.91
CA GLY A 180 -31.78 5.02 -7.56
C GLY A 180 -30.31 4.74 -7.22
N GLY A 181 -30.04 3.73 -6.39
CA GLY A 181 -28.68 3.45 -5.91
C GLY A 181 -28.70 2.78 -4.53
N TRP A 182 -28.18 3.47 -3.51
CA TRP A 182 -27.96 2.95 -2.18
C TRP A 182 -28.31 4.00 -1.11
N ALA A 183 -28.78 3.53 0.04
CA ALA A 183 -28.97 4.32 1.25
C ALA A 183 -27.97 3.82 2.31
N LEU A 184 -27.15 4.73 2.83
CA LEU A 184 -26.19 4.47 3.89
C LEU A 184 -26.70 5.04 5.20
N THR A 185 -26.76 4.24 6.26
CA THR A 185 -27.07 4.71 7.61
C THR A 185 -25.77 5.14 8.30
N THR A 186 -25.75 6.39 8.75
CA THR A 186 -24.63 7.01 9.48
C THR A 186 -25.14 7.65 10.78
N PRO A 187 -24.28 8.05 11.70
CA PRO A 187 -24.67 8.79 12.91
C PRO A 187 -25.39 10.12 12.61
N SER A 188 -25.09 10.73 11.44
CA SER A 188 -25.70 11.99 11.00
C SER A 188 -27.03 11.79 10.23
N GLY A 189 -27.47 10.55 10.06
CA GLY A 189 -28.68 10.21 9.35
C GLY A 189 -28.44 9.33 8.12
N ILE A 190 -29.46 9.25 7.25
CA ILE A 190 -29.41 8.45 6.02
C ILE A 190 -28.85 9.30 4.88
N VAL A 191 -27.86 8.76 4.17
CA VAL A 191 -27.26 9.37 2.98
C VAL A 191 -27.53 8.51 1.76
N GLU A 192 -28.11 9.11 0.71
CA GLU A 192 -28.36 8.43 -0.56
C GLU A 192 -27.21 8.66 -1.54
N THR A 193 -26.77 7.60 -2.24
CA THR A 193 -25.72 7.63 -3.24
C THR A 193 -26.02 6.70 -4.40
N ARG A 194 -25.49 7.02 -5.59
CA ARG A 194 -25.59 6.16 -6.77
C ARG A 194 -24.61 4.99 -6.74
N TYR A 195 -23.37 5.26 -6.30
CA TYR A 195 -22.28 4.28 -6.23
C TYR A 195 -21.61 4.30 -4.88
N ILE A 196 -21.07 3.14 -4.48
CA ILE A 196 -20.26 2.97 -3.26
C ILE A 196 -18.88 2.46 -3.65
N ILE A 197 -17.84 3.07 -3.10
CA ILE A 197 -16.49 2.53 -3.07
C ILE A 197 -16.21 2.04 -1.66
N ASN A 198 -16.05 0.72 -1.51
CA ASN A 198 -15.66 0.12 -0.25
C ASN A 198 -14.13 0.15 -0.12
N ALA A 199 -13.61 1.07 0.67
CA ALA A 199 -12.19 1.27 0.99
C ALA A 199 -11.93 1.09 2.50
N ALA A 200 -12.77 0.30 3.20
CA ALA A 200 -12.78 0.16 4.66
C ALA A 200 -11.66 -0.74 5.23
N GLY A 201 -10.60 -1.01 4.47
CA GLY A 201 -9.44 -1.76 4.95
C GLY A 201 -9.80 -3.12 5.53
N ILE A 202 -9.40 -3.40 6.78
CA ILE A 202 -9.72 -4.67 7.46
C ILE A 202 -11.22 -4.87 7.70
N SER A 203 -12.01 -3.79 7.71
CA SER A 203 -13.47 -3.82 7.84
C SER A 203 -14.20 -3.97 6.50
N ALA A 204 -13.48 -4.06 5.37
CA ALA A 204 -14.08 -4.09 4.04
C ALA A 204 -15.01 -5.31 3.83
N GLN A 205 -14.74 -6.44 4.49
CA GLN A 205 -15.65 -7.58 4.48
C GLN A 205 -16.99 -7.23 5.12
N ALA A 206 -16.98 -6.64 6.32
CA ALA A 206 -18.20 -6.27 7.02
C ALA A 206 -19.05 -5.26 6.22
N VAL A 207 -18.39 -4.29 5.58
CA VAL A 207 -19.05 -3.34 4.68
C VAL A 207 -19.63 -4.02 3.44
N HIS A 208 -18.88 -4.97 2.85
CA HIS A 208 -19.37 -5.77 1.72
C HIS A 208 -20.64 -6.56 2.09
N ASP A 209 -20.64 -7.20 3.26
CA ASP A 209 -21.72 -8.08 3.72
C ASP A 209 -23.02 -7.29 4.08
N MET A 210 -22.93 -5.97 4.23
CA MET A 210 -24.11 -5.10 4.32
C MET A 210 -24.83 -4.91 2.98
N ALA A 211 -24.10 -4.99 1.86
CA ALA A 211 -24.62 -4.67 0.52
C ALA A 211 -24.83 -5.89 -0.38
N ALA A 212 -24.15 -7.01 -0.10
CA ALA A 212 -24.12 -8.20 -0.94
C ALA A 212 -23.97 -9.48 -0.10
N PRO A 213 -24.31 -10.67 -0.66
CA PRO A 213 -24.06 -11.93 0.01
C PRO A 213 -22.58 -12.11 0.33
N HIS A 214 -22.29 -12.71 1.48
CA HIS A 214 -20.93 -13.03 1.91
C HIS A 214 -20.15 -13.78 0.83
N LYS A 215 -18.97 -13.29 0.47
CA LYS A 215 -18.17 -13.81 -0.63
C LYS A 215 -16.72 -14.13 -0.27
N PHE A 216 -16.17 -13.42 0.71
CA PHE A 216 -14.78 -13.55 1.13
C PHE A 216 -14.63 -13.21 2.61
N THR A 217 -13.61 -13.77 3.23
CA THR A 217 -13.25 -13.50 4.63
C THR A 217 -11.88 -12.83 4.69
N ILE A 218 -11.78 -11.71 5.40
CA ILE A 218 -10.51 -11.05 5.69
C ILE A 218 -9.98 -11.60 7.02
N GLN A 219 -8.78 -12.17 7.00
CA GLN A 219 -8.03 -12.56 8.19
C GLN A 219 -6.89 -11.58 8.40
N PRO A 220 -7.01 -10.62 9.34
CA PRO A 220 -5.95 -9.66 9.60
C PRO A 220 -4.71 -10.35 10.16
N THR A 221 -3.54 -9.96 9.65
CA THR A 221 -2.24 -10.37 10.20
C THR A 221 -1.54 -9.15 10.75
N ARG A 222 -1.04 -9.26 11.99
CA ARG A 222 -0.26 -8.21 12.64
C ARG A 222 1.23 -8.44 12.41
N GLY A 223 1.93 -7.44 11.89
CA GLY A 223 3.38 -7.34 11.92
C GLY A 223 3.83 -6.57 13.17
N GLU A 224 4.99 -6.93 13.72
CA GLU A 224 5.61 -6.22 14.83
C GLU A 224 6.88 -5.52 14.32
N TYR A 225 7.11 -4.29 14.79
CA TYR A 225 8.23 -3.45 14.35
C TYR A 225 9.02 -2.96 15.55
N TYR A 226 10.33 -2.94 15.40
CA TYR A 226 11.23 -2.21 16.28
C TYR A 226 11.66 -0.94 15.56
N LEU A 227 11.30 0.20 16.12
CA LEU A 227 11.83 1.48 15.67
C LEU A 227 13.16 1.71 16.40
N LEU A 228 14.23 1.77 15.64
CA LEU A 228 15.57 2.03 16.18
C LEU A 228 15.79 3.53 16.38
N ASP A 229 16.79 3.87 17.20
CA ASP A 229 17.22 5.26 17.38
C ASP A 229 17.70 5.85 16.05
N LYS A 230 17.49 7.14 15.85
CA LYS A 230 17.88 7.86 14.63
C LYS A 230 19.38 7.74 14.30
N SER A 231 20.22 7.54 15.30
CA SER A 231 21.68 7.29 15.12
C SER A 231 21.97 6.00 14.34
N GLU A 232 21.02 5.05 14.29
CA GLU A 232 21.17 3.78 13.56
C GLU A 232 20.69 3.90 12.09
N GLY A 233 20.10 5.02 11.68
CA GLY A 233 19.51 5.20 10.35
C GLY A 233 20.51 5.08 9.19
N SER A 234 21.80 5.23 9.44
CA SER A 234 22.85 5.04 8.44
C SER A 234 23.38 3.60 8.32
N ARG A 235 22.81 2.65 9.10
CA ARG A 235 23.24 1.25 9.09
C ARG A 235 22.92 0.54 7.80
N VAL A 236 21.81 0.89 7.17
CA VAL A 236 21.39 0.36 5.87
C VAL A 236 20.96 1.50 4.94
N HIS A 237 21.14 1.31 3.65
CA HIS A 237 20.84 2.31 2.63
C HIS A 237 19.67 1.88 1.73
N HIS A 238 19.32 0.60 1.76
CA HIS A 238 18.26 -0.02 0.97
C HIS A 238 17.25 -0.71 1.89
N VAL A 239 16.04 -0.92 1.39
CA VAL A 239 15.11 -1.84 2.05
C VAL A 239 15.61 -3.26 1.89
N ILE A 240 15.80 -3.97 3.00
CA ILE A 240 16.38 -5.32 3.02
C ILE A 240 15.31 -6.32 3.44
N PHE A 241 15.11 -7.32 2.62
CA PHE A 241 14.28 -8.48 2.91
C PHE A 241 15.14 -9.74 3.01
N GLN A 242 14.78 -10.64 3.90
CA GLN A 242 15.22 -12.02 3.82
C GLN A 242 14.46 -12.77 2.74
N CYS A 243 15.06 -13.82 2.19
CA CYS A 243 14.34 -14.78 1.36
C CYS A 243 13.14 -15.33 2.15
N PRO A 244 11.92 -15.34 1.60
CA PRO A 244 10.78 -15.94 2.25
C PRO A 244 11.04 -17.42 2.56
N ASN A 245 10.59 -17.87 3.73
CA ASN A 245 10.64 -19.26 4.17
C ASN A 245 9.25 -19.75 4.57
N GLU A 246 9.15 -20.97 5.07
CA GLU A 246 7.88 -21.57 5.53
C GLU A 246 7.14 -20.76 6.62
N ASN A 247 7.85 -19.90 7.35
CA ASN A 247 7.29 -19.04 8.38
C ASN A 247 6.87 -17.64 7.85
N GLY A 248 7.03 -17.37 6.56
CA GLY A 248 6.62 -16.12 5.91
C GLY A 248 7.77 -15.30 5.31
N LYS A 249 7.57 -13.97 5.23
CA LYS A 249 8.51 -13.05 4.55
C LYS A 249 9.82 -12.75 5.31
N GLY A 250 10.00 -13.33 6.51
CA GLY A 250 11.19 -13.11 7.32
C GLY A 250 11.31 -11.69 7.91
N VAL A 251 12.53 -11.35 8.36
CA VAL A 251 12.83 -10.03 8.92
C VAL A 251 13.00 -9.02 7.79
N LEU A 252 12.45 -7.83 8.02
CA LEU A 252 12.57 -6.66 7.15
C LEU A 252 13.38 -5.59 7.89
N VAL A 253 14.33 -4.97 7.20
CA VAL A 253 15.05 -3.78 7.68
C VAL A 253 14.88 -2.67 6.63
N ALA A 254 14.53 -1.46 7.09
CA ALA A 254 14.43 -0.27 6.23
C ALA A 254 15.25 0.88 6.81
N PRO A 255 15.84 1.74 5.96
CA PRO A 255 16.60 2.91 6.39
C PRO A 255 15.72 3.97 7.09
#